data_d482d672336f7bd5bca7e3802e231dfd
#
_entry.id   d482d672336f7bd5bca7e3802e231dfd
#
_cell.length_a   1.000
_cell.length_b   1.000
_cell.length_c   1.000
_cell.angle_alpha   90.00
_cell.angle_beta   90.00
_cell.angle_gamma   90.00
#
_symmetry.space_group_name_H-M   'P 1'
#
loop_
_entity.id
_entity.type
_entity.pdbx_description
1 polymer ?
#
loop_
_entity_poly.entity_id
_entity_poly.type
_entity_poly.pdbx_seq_one_letter_code
_entity_poly.pdbx_strand_id
1 'polypeptide(L)' 'MSKSQESKVTGTRLEEITNAVKPFLRPYYKDGKIDKDAYKDMLSRAVKSLYQEFGKEKGKIPTSRACDTVQRLFKRNAP' A
#
# COMPACT_ATOMS: atom_id res chain seq x y z
N MET A 1 2.02 -23.12 2.30
CA MET A 1 1.83 -22.57 2.32
C MET A 1 1.61 -21.97 2.31
N SER A 2 1.78 -21.79 2.02
CA SER A 2 1.59 -21.06 1.99
C SER A 2 1.56 -20.42 1.67
N LYS A 3 1.63 -20.37 1.56
CA LYS A 3 1.50 -19.65 1.11
C LYS A 3 1.27 -19.37 0.24
N SER A 4 1.44 -19.61 0.08
CA SER A 4 1.42 -19.29 -0.82
C SER A 4 0.61 -19.28 -1.55
N GLN A 5 -0.01 -19.74 -1.65
CA GLN A 5 -0.92 -19.56 -2.51
C GLN A 5 -1.09 -18.41 -3.07
N GLU A 6 -0.65 -17.69 -2.52
CA GLU A 6 -0.66 -16.42 -3.02
C GLU A 6 0.08 -16.27 -4.22
N SER A 7 0.98 -17.07 -4.53
CA SER A 7 1.78 -16.95 -5.72
C SER A 7 0.90 -16.98 -6.96
N LYS A 8 -0.25 -17.58 -6.86
CA LYS A 8 -1.11 -17.62 -8.00
C LYS A 8 -1.72 -16.30 -8.35
N VAL A 9 -1.69 -15.37 -7.43
CA VAL A 9 -2.21 -14.07 -7.74
C VAL A 9 -1.12 -13.12 -8.14
N THR A 10 0.04 -13.64 -8.44
CA THR A 10 1.12 -12.84 -8.96
C THR A 10 0.66 -12.12 -10.20
N GLY A 11 0.93 -10.85 -10.27
CA GLY A 11 0.51 -10.05 -11.41
C GLY A 11 -0.86 -9.46 -11.27
N THR A 12 -1.51 -9.69 -10.15
CA THR A 12 -2.80 -9.03 -9.94
C THR A 12 -2.58 -7.55 -9.70
N ARG A 13 -3.60 -6.78 -9.99
CA ARG A 13 -3.54 -5.35 -9.77
C ARG A 13 -3.32 -5.03 -8.29
N LEU A 14 -3.95 -5.80 -7.41
CA LEU A 14 -3.77 -5.61 -5.98
C LEU A 14 -2.32 -5.75 -5.58
N GLU A 15 -1.64 -6.74 -6.12
CA GLU A 15 -0.24 -6.94 -5.80
C GLU A 15 0.62 -5.80 -6.32
N GLU A 16 0.34 -5.32 -7.52
CA GLU A 16 1.07 -4.20 -8.08
C GLU A 16 0.91 -2.95 -7.21
N ILE A 17 -0.30 -2.69 -6.77
CA ILE A 17 -0.58 -1.53 -5.93
C ILE A 17 0.12 -1.69 -4.58
N THR A 18 0.05 -2.88 -3.99
CA THR A 18 0.72 -3.15 -2.73
C THR A 18 2.22 -2.87 -2.84
N ASN A 19 2.82 -3.36 -3.92
CA ASN A 19 4.25 -3.14 -4.13
C ASN A 19 4.60 -1.68 -4.36
N ALA A 20 3.67 -0.91 -4.89
CA ALA A 20 3.89 0.52 -5.09
C ALA A 20 3.81 1.29 -3.78
N VAL A 21 2.97 0.83 -2.85
CA VAL A 21 2.75 1.52 -1.59
C VAL A 21 3.80 1.18 -0.54
N LYS A 22 4.26 -0.05 -0.51
CA LYS A 22 5.20 -0.52 0.51
C LYS A 22 6.41 0.39 0.70
N PRO A 23 7.11 0.79 -0.37
CA PRO A 23 8.30 1.62 -0.19
C PRO A 23 8.03 2.95 0.52
N PHE A 24 6.81 3.45 0.42
CA PHE A 24 6.46 4.72 1.05
C PHE A 24 6.06 4.54 2.51
N LEU A 25 5.60 3.35 2.88
CA LEU A 25 5.24 3.07 4.27
C LEU A 25 6.44 2.63 5.10
N ARG A 26 7.41 1.98 4.49
CA ARG A 26 8.56 1.46 5.22
C ARG A 26 9.30 2.53 6.03
N PRO A 27 9.57 3.73 5.48
CA PRO A 27 10.27 4.74 6.26
C PRO A 27 9.54 5.12 7.54
N TYR A 28 8.23 5.22 7.48
CA TYR A 28 7.45 5.55 8.68
C TYR A 28 7.57 4.47 9.73
N TYR A 29 7.56 3.23 9.31
CA TYR A 29 7.68 2.11 10.23
C TYR A 29 9.10 2.05 10.82
N LYS A 30 10.11 2.21 9.98
CA LYS A 30 11.49 2.20 10.43
C LYS A 30 11.79 3.33 11.42
N ASP A 31 11.21 4.48 11.18
CA ASP A 31 11.42 5.63 12.04
C ASP A 31 10.62 5.54 13.34
N GLY A 32 9.79 4.53 13.47
CA GLY A 32 8.97 4.38 14.66
C GLY A 32 7.76 5.29 14.72
N LYS A 33 7.43 5.93 13.60
CA LYS A 33 6.25 6.79 13.56
C LYS A 33 4.96 6.00 13.56
N ILE A 34 4.99 4.78 13.09
CA ILE A 34 3.85 3.87 13.11
C ILE A 34 4.32 2.53 13.60
N ASP A 35 3.43 1.78 14.25
CA ASP A 35 3.77 0.44 14.71
C ASP A 35 3.33 -0.58 13.65
N LYS A 36 3.48 -1.85 13.98
CA LYS A 36 3.18 -2.93 13.05
C LYS A 36 1.71 -2.92 12.66
N ASP A 37 0.84 -2.72 13.63
CA ASP A 37 -0.59 -2.71 13.36
C ASP A 37 -0.98 -1.53 12.48
N ALA A 38 -0.41 -0.37 12.77
CA ALA A 38 -0.67 0.81 11.95
C ALA A 38 -0.14 0.61 10.53
N TYR A 39 1.02 -0.03 10.41
CA TYR A 39 1.59 -0.31 9.10
C TYR A 39 0.62 -1.15 8.27
N LYS A 40 0.10 -2.22 8.86
CA LYS A 40 -0.82 -3.09 8.15
C LYS A 40 -2.12 -2.37 7.79
N ASP A 41 -2.63 -1.59 8.72
CA ASP A 41 -3.86 -0.87 8.49
C ASP A 41 -3.70 0.16 7.38
N MET A 42 -2.63 0.95 7.43
CA MET A 42 -2.39 1.95 6.40
C MET A 42 -2.15 1.30 5.05
N LEU A 43 -1.43 0.20 5.02
CA LEU A 43 -1.19 -0.51 3.77
C LEU A 43 -2.51 -0.96 3.15
N SER A 44 -3.37 -1.56 3.95
CA SER A 44 -4.65 -2.03 3.47
C SER A 44 -5.50 -0.88 2.93
N ARG A 45 -5.57 0.21 3.66
CA ARG A 45 -6.38 1.36 3.25
C ARG A 45 -5.83 2.00 1.99
N ALA A 46 -4.50 2.13 1.90
CA ALA A 46 -3.87 2.71 0.73
C ALA A 46 -4.12 1.85 -0.50
N VAL A 47 -3.98 0.54 -0.35
CA VAL A 47 -4.21 -0.38 -1.46
C VAL A 47 -5.66 -0.29 -1.93
N LYS A 48 -6.59 -0.26 -1.00
CA LYS A 48 -8.00 -0.15 -1.38
C LYS A 48 -8.29 1.15 -2.14
N SER A 49 -7.76 2.25 -1.63
CA SER A 49 -8.00 3.55 -2.24
C SER A 49 -7.44 3.58 -3.67
N LEU A 50 -6.21 3.13 -3.82
CA LEU A 50 -5.59 3.12 -5.15
C LEU A 50 -6.25 2.12 -6.08
N TYR A 51 -6.72 1.00 -5.54
CA TYR A 51 -7.41 0.03 -6.36
C TYR A 51 -8.69 0.62 -6.95
N GLN A 52 -9.39 1.43 -6.18
CA GLN A 52 -10.58 2.08 -6.69
C GLN A 52 -10.27 3.05 -7.82
N GLU A 53 -9.13 3.72 -7.74
CA GLU A 53 -8.75 4.67 -8.78
C GLU A 53 -8.10 4.00 -9.98
N PHE A 54 -7.22 3.04 -9.74
CA PHE A 54 -6.40 2.47 -10.81
C PHE A 54 -6.62 0.99 -11.05
N GLY A 55 -7.56 0.39 -10.36
CA GLY A 55 -7.76 -1.05 -10.46
C GLY A 55 -8.13 -1.53 -11.84
N LYS A 56 -8.83 -0.70 -12.59
CA LYS A 56 -9.27 -1.08 -13.93
C LYS A 56 -8.32 -0.61 -15.01
N GLU A 57 -7.36 0.22 -14.65
CA GLU A 57 -6.44 0.75 -15.63
C GLU A 57 -5.25 -0.17 -15.80
N LYS A 58 -4.66 -0.12 -16.95
CA LYS A 58 -3.42 -0.86 -17.20
C LYS A 58 -2.25 0.09 -17.02
N GLY A 59 -1.10 -0.48 -16.74
CA GLY A 59 0.09 0.32 -16.57
C GLY A 59 0.47 0.45 -15.12
N LYS A 60 1.56 1.16 -14.87
CA LYS A 60 2.11 1.26 -13.54
C LYS A 60 1.34 2.25 -12.69
N ILE A 61 1.34 2.00 -11.40
CA ILE A 61 0.75 2.92 -10.44
C ILE A 61 1.67 4.12 -10.31
N PRO A 62 1.14 5.34 -10.44
CA PRO A 62 1.98 6.54 -10.28
C PRO A 62 2.54 6.62 -8.85
N THR A 63 3.85 6.81 -8.76
CA THR A 63 4.47 6.89 -7.43
C THR A 63 3.98 8.09 -6.65
N SER A 64 3.71 9.20 -7.34
CA SER A 64 3.21 10.39 -6.66
C SER A 64 1.86 10.12 -6.02
N ARG A 65 1.00 9.35 -6.67
CA ARG A 65 -0.31 9.03 -6.10
C ARG A 65 -0.16 8.10 -4.91
N ALA A 66 0.72 7.11 -5.02
CA ALA A 66 0.96 6.21 -3.90
C ALA A 66 1.50 6.98 -2.70
N CYS A 67 2.46 7.85 -2.93
CA CYS A 67 3.04 8.66 -1.87
C CYS A 67 1.98 9.57 -1.23
N ASP A 68 1.17 10.22 -2.06
CA ASP A 68 0.13 11.11 -1.56
C ASP A 68 -0.87 10.35 -0.69
N THR A 69 -1.27 9.17 -1.14
CA THR A 69 -2.20 8.35 -0.38
C THR A 69 -1.64 7.99 0.99
N VAL A 70 -0.38 7.57 1.02
CA VAL A 70 0.28 7.23 2.27
C VAL A 70 0.35 8.44 3.20
N GLN A 71 0.72 9.59 2.67
CA GLN A 71 0.82 10.80 3.47
C GLN A 71 -0.53 11.20 4.07
N ARG A 72 -1.58 11.09 3.29
CA ARG A 72 -2.92 11.41 3.78
C ARG A 72 -3.32 10.48 4.90
N LEU A 73 -3.05 9.20 4.76
CA LEU A 73 -3.39 8.24 5.79
C LEU A 73 -2.58 8.48 7.05
N PHE A 74 -1.31 8.81 6.90
CA PHE A 74 -0.46 9.09 8.05
C PHE A 74 -1.00 10.31 8.82
N LYS A 75 -1.39 11.34 8.11
CA LYS A 75 -1.94 12.53 8.76
C LYS A 75 -3.23 12.22 9.52
N ARG A 76 -4.06 11.36 8.94
CA ARG A 76 -5.32 11.00 9.60
C ARG A 76 -5.09 10.16 10.84
N ASN A 77 -4.04 9.34 10.85
CA ASN A 77 -3.75 8.49 11.98
C ASN A 77 -2.83 9.15 12.99
N ALA A 78 -2.23 10.27 12.65
CA ALA A 78 -1.33 10.95 13.57
C ALA A 78 -2.13 11.52 14.74
N PRO A 79 -1.57 11.46 15.93
CA PRO A 79 -2.25 12.00 17.12
C PRO A 79 -2.38 13.50 17.08
#